data_5edfd426f8b890aa22da3074a5aa48d1
#
_entry.id   5edfd426f8b890aa22da3074a5aa48d1
#
_cell.length_a   1.000
_cell.length_b   1.000
_cell.length_c   1.000
_cell.angle_alpha   90.00
_cell.angle_beta   90.00
_cell.angle_gamma   90.00
#
_symmetry.space_group_name_H-M   'P 1'
#
loop_
_entity.id
_entity.type
_entity.pdbx_description
1 polymer ?
#
loop_
_entity_poly.entity_id
_entity_poly.type
_entity_poly.pdbx_seq_one_letter_code
_entity_poly.pdbx_strand_id
1 'polypeptide(L)'
;MNRKDVIGLLNSRSLSPLKKLGQNFLWNSAITSQIAAAAEIKENDSVIEIGPGLGALSDELIKLTDNLTLVELDKGLFSFLSEKYADTKIKLIHSDFLKYETEVKYAKAVSNLPYYCASEILFKIIEDYHPEIIVIMLQKEMAERILSHAGDESYGALTASVSLSYTAENVMSVAADNFYPEPDVKSSVLKLIRKESDFTKEEKIMFRTVVKSAFWGRRKRILKSLSDSPHMDIEKNAVMNALEKSGIDLNKRAEEITPEEFMNIARAIIEK
;
A
#
# COMPACT_ATOMS: atom_id res chain seq x y z
N MET A 1 -0.70 -13.21 -22.19
CA MET A 1 -0.55 -14.60 -21.65
C MET A 1 -1.94 -15.10 -21.30
N ASN A 2 -2.24 -16.39 -21.40
CA ASN A 2 -3.52 -16.96 -20.93
C ASN A 2 -3.26 -17.93 -19.76
N ARG A 3 -4.33 -18.46 -19.13
CA ARG A 3 -4.20 -19.37 -17.98
C ARG A 3 -3.36 -20.63 -18.28
N LYS A 4 -3.49 -21.20 -19.49
CA LYS A 4 -2.72 -22.40 -19.90
C LYS A 4 -1.23 -22.06 -20.03
N ASP A 5 -0.92 -20.86 -20.52
CA ASP A 5 0.47 -20.39 -20.66
C ASP A 5 1.14 -20.27 -19.27
N VAL A 6 0.42 -19.74 -18.28
CA VAL A 6 0.92 -19.64 -16.88
C VAL A 6 1.23 -21.04 -16.32
N ILE A 7 0.28 -21.98 -16.45
CA ILE A 7 0.48 -23.35 -15.96
C ILE A 7 1.64 -24.03 -16.69
N GLY A 8 1.71 -23.89 -18.01
CA GLY A 8 2.80 -24.44 -18.83
C GLY A 8 4.17 -23.88 -18.43
N LEU A 9 4.25 -22.56 -18.18
CA LEU A 9 5.46 -21.88 -17.76
C LEU A 9 5.91 -22.37 -16.37
N LEU A 10 5.01 -22.43 -15.41
CA LEU A 10 5.31 -22.93 -14.06
C LEU A 10 5.85 -24.36 -14.12
N ASN A 11 5.19 -25.25 -14.88
CA ASN A 11 5.61 -26.64 -15.03
C ASN A 11 6.98 -26.77 -15.71
N SER A 12 7.22 -26.04 -16.81
CA SER A 12 8.48 -26.07 -17.54
C SER A 12 9.69 -25.58 -16.74
N ARG A 13 9.43 -24.71 -15.74
CA ARG A 13 10.44 -24.14 -14.85
C ARG A 13 10.51 -24.82 -13.48
N SER A 14 9.75 -25.90 -13.27
CA SER A 14 9.61 -26.58 -11.96
C SER A 14 9.24 -25.61 -10.84
N LEU A 15 8.46 -24.57 -11.15
CA LEU A 15 7.91 -23.60 -10.21
C LEU A 15 6.51 -24.00 -9.78
N SER A 16 6.16 -23.69 -8.56
CA SER A 16 4.79 -23.88 -8.04
C SER A 16 4.38 -22.68 -7.18
N PRO A 17 3.12 -22.27 -7.25
CA PRO A 17 2.63 -21.17 -6.42
C PRO A 17 2.81 -21.48 -4.93
N LEU A 18 3.48 -20.62 -4.20
CA LEU A 18 3.70 -20.77 -2.77
C LEU A 18 2.53 -20.16 -1.99
N LYS A 19 1.67 -21.02 -1.43
CA LYS A 19 0.51 -20.56 -0.62
C LYS A 19 0.90 -19.62 0.52
N LYS A 20 2.05 -19.88 1.18
CA LYS A 20 2.58 -19.04 2.28
C LYS A 20 2.93 -17.61 1.84
N LEU A 21 3.16 -17.38 0.53
CA LEU A 21 3.44 -16.08 -0.05
C LEU A 21 2.21 -15.48 -0.75
N GLY A 22 1.04 -16.13 -0.67
CA GLY A 22 -0.19 -15.63 -1.27
C GLY A 22 -0.10 -15.45 -2.80
N GLN A 23 0.71 -16.26 -3.49
CA GLN A 23 0.97 -16.12 -4.91
C GLN A 23 -0.26 -16.47 -5.75
N ASN A 24 -0.82 -15.45 -6.41
CA ASN A 24 -1.88 -15.54 -7.40
C ASN A 24 -1.41 -14.76 -8.63
N PHE A 25 -1.02 -15.47 -9.69
CA PHE A 25 -0.45 -14.86 -10.90
C PHE A 25 -1.55 -14.32 -11.80
N LEU A 26 -1.57 -13.02 -12.02
CA LEU A 26 -2.44 -12.36 -12.99
C LEU A 26 -1.98 -12.73 -14.40
N TRP A 27 -2.91 -13.25 -15.23
CA TRP A 27 -2.57 -13.67 -16.58
C TRP A 27 -3.23 -12.83 -17.68
N ASN A 28 -4.27 -12.06 -17.36
CA ASN A 28 -5.01 -11.27 -18.34
C ASN A 28 -4.27 -9.98 -18.71
N SER A 29 -3.71 -9.94 -19.93
CA SER A 29 -2.94 -8.79 -20.41
C SER A 29 -3.74 -7.50 -20.55
N ALA A 30 -5.05 -7.58 -20.79
CA ALA A 30 -5.88 -6.38 -20.82
C ALA A 30 -5.96 -5.69 -19.46
N ILE A 31 -5.92 -6.48 -18.37
CA ILE A 31 -5.91 -5.94 -17.01
C ILE A 31 -4.53 -5.35 -16.68
N THR A 32 -3.42 -6.06 -16.99
CA THR A 32 -2.08 -5.52 -16.73
C THR A 32 -1.81 -4.23 -17.51
N SER A 33 -2.28 -4.14 -18.76
CA SER A 33 -2.20 -2.89 -19.54
C SER A 33 -3.00 -1.75 -18.92
N GLN A 34 -4.18 -2.01 -18.37
CA GLN A 34 -4.97 -0.98 -17.69
C GLN A 34 -4.31 -0.53 -16.38
N ILE A 35 -3.71 -1.47 -15.61
CA ILE A 35 -2.94 -1.14 -14.39
C ILE A 35 -1.76 -0.24 -14.75
N ALA A 36 -0.98 -0.61 -15.78
CA ALA A 36 0.15 0.18 -16.24
C ALA A 36 -0.26 1.58 -16.73
N ALA A 37 -1.35 1.66 -17.49
CA ALA A 37 -1.89 2.94 -17.98
C ALA A 37 -2.34 3.86 -16.85
N ALA A 38 -2.97 3.31 -15.79
CA ALA A 38 -3.43 4.09 -14.64
C ALA A 38 -2.28 4.76 -13.87
N ALA A 39 -1.04 4.24 -13.99
CA ALA A 39 0.13 4.81 -13.33
C ALA A 39 0.67 6.08 -14.01
N GLU A 40 0.21 6.41 -15.21
CA GLU A 40 0.62 7.63 -15.94
C GLU A 40 2.14 7.79 -16.01
N ILE A 41 2.83 6.68 -16.31
CA ILE A 41 4.29 6.63 -16.34
C ILE A 41 4.82 7.46 -17.51
N LYS A 42 5.75 8.34 -17.22
CA LYS A 42 6.53 9.09 -18.22
C LYS A 42 7.87 8.39 -18.46
N GLU A 43 8.46 8.58 -19.62
CA GLU A 43 9.70 7.92 -20.07
C GLU A 43 10.85 7.94 -19.04
N ASN A 44 10.99 9.05 -18.31
CA ASN A 44 12.06 9.24 -17.31
C ASN A 44 11.64 8.92 -15.88
N ASP A 45 10.40 8.49 -15.64
CA ASP A 45 9.95 8.16 -14.30
C ASP A 45 10.70 6.94 -13.76
N SER A 46 11.18 7.04 -12.53
CA SER A 46 11.65 5.89 -11.78
C SER A 46 10.45 5.14 -11.21
N VAL A 47 10.33 3.87 -11.58
CA VAL A 47 9.19 3.01 -11.23
C VAL A 47 9.67 1.85 -10.39
N ILE A 48 8.90 1.49 -9.35
CA ILE A 48 9.10 0.27 -8.59
C ILE A 48 7.89 -0.65 -8.72
N GLU A 49 8.15 -1.93 -8.95
CA GLU A 49 7.17 -3.02 -8.85
C GLU A 49 7.57 -3.98 -7.74
N ILE A 50 6.63 -4.29 -6.84
CA ILE A 50 6.83 -5.20 -5.72
C ILE A 50 6.11 -6.52 -6.03
N GLY A 51 6.85 -7.64 -5.97
CA GLY A 51 6.33 -8.96 -6.25
C GLY A 51 5.90 -9.13 -7.71
N PRO A 52 6.81 -8.96 -8.69
CA PRO A 52 6.48 -9.06 -10.12
C PRO A 52 5.97 -10.45 -10.53
N GLY A 53 6.24 -11.49 -9.73
CA GLY A 53 5.79 -12.84 -9.99
C GLY A 53 6.33 -13.42 -11.29
N LEU A 54 5.46 -13.70 -12.27
CA LEU A 54 5.87 -14.15 -13.61
C LEU A 54 6.15 -12.98 -14.58
N GLY A 55 6.08 -11.74 -14.10
CA GLY A 55 6.38 -10.54 -14.87
C GLY A 55 5.26 -10.10 -15.83
N ALA A 56 4.02 -10.48 -15.57
CA ALA A 56 2.91 -10.10 -16.46
C ALA A 56 2.65 -8.57 -16.45
N LEU A 57 2.79 -7.92 -15.30
CA LEU A 57 2.70 -6.47 -15.19
C LEU A 57 4.01 -5.81 -15.60
N SER A 58 5.16 -6.39 -15.24
CA SER A 58 6.49 -5.91 -15.64
C SER A 58 6.62 -5.79 -17.16
N ASP A 59 6.04 -6.75 -17.94
CA ASP A 59 6.04 -6.73 -19.42
C ASP A 59 5.31 -5.50 -20.00
N GLU A 60 4.39 -4.89 -19.25
CA GLU A 60 3.74 -3.65 -19.65
C GLU A 60 4.54 -2.44 -19.20
N LEU A 61 5.11 -2.48 -17.98
CA LEU A 61 5.87 -1.36 -17.41
C LEU A 61 7.16 -1.08 -18.17
N ILE A 62 7.86 -2.13 -18.65
CA ILE A 62 9.11 -1.98 -19.41
C ILE A 62 8.93 -1.25 -20.75
N LYS A 63 7.71 -1.25 -21.30
CA LYS A 63 7.38 -0.52 -22.53
C LYS A 63 7.30 0.99 -22.30
N LEU A 64 7.15 1.41 -21.05
CA LEU A 64 6.87 2.79 -20.67
C LEU A 64 8.08 3.52 -20.09
N THR A 65 9.02 2.80 -19.48
CA THR A 65 10.25 3.37 -18.91
C THR A 65 11.39 2.35 -18.87
N ASP A 66 12.61 2.83 -19.08
CA ASP A 66 13.85 2.07 -18.87
C ASP A 66 14.28 2.05 -17.38
N ASN A 67 13.70 2.89 -16.54
CA ASN A 67 14.08 3.08 -15.13
C ASN A 67 13.14 2.29 -14.20
N LEU A 68 13.05 0.98 -14.42
CA LEU A 68 12.19 0.06 -13.68
C LEU A 68 12.99 -0.78 -12.69
N THR A 69 12.57 -0.78 -11.41
CA THR A 69 13.10 -1.65 -10.37
C THR A 69 12.04 -2.70 -10.00
N LEU A 70 12.40 -3.97 -10.03
CA LEU A 70 11.58 -5.09 -9.61
C LEU A 70 12.14 -5.66 -8.31
N VAL A 71 11.32 -5.85 -7.27
CA VAL A 71 11.72 -6.46 -6.00
C VAL A 71 10.96 -7.77 -5.81
N GLU A 72 11.66 -8.90 -5.86
CA GLU A 72 11.07 -10.24 -5.76
C GLU A 72 11.66 -11.01 -4.57
N LEU A 73 10.77 -11.59 -3.76
CA LEU A 73 11.14 -12.37 -2.58
C LEU A 73 11.42 -13.84 -2.92
N ASP A 74 10.68 -14.40 -3.86
CA ASP A 74 10.80 -15.81 -4.22
C ASP A 74 12.03 -16.04 -5.09
N LYS A 75 12.95 -16.90 -4.61
CA LYS A 75 14.22 -17.19 -5.31
C LYS A 75 13.99 -17.83 -6.70
N GLY A 76 12.98 -18.69 -6.84
CA GLY A 76 12.68 -19.35 -8.12
C GLY A 76 12.16 -18.36 -9.16
N LEU A 77 11.23 -17.49 -8.74
CA LEU A 77 10.72 -16.41 -9.58
C LEU A 77 11.80 -15.37 -9.90
N PHE A 78 12.63 -15.01 -8.93
CA PHE A 78 13.78 -14.14 -9.16
C PHE A 78 14.72 -14.70 -10.23
N SER A 79 15.08 -16.00 -10.16
CA SER A 79 15.93 -16.66 -11.17
C SER A 79 15.27 -16.63 -12.56
N PHE A 80 13.98 -16.95 -12.62
CA PHE A 80 13.22 -16.88 -13.87
C PHE A 80 13.19 -15.47 -14.48
N LEU A 81 12.93 -14.44 -13.65
CA LEU A 81 12.91 -13.04 -14.10
C LEU A 81 14.30 -12.55 -14.52
N SER A 82 15.37 -13.01 -13.86
CA SER A 82 16.76 -12.69 -14.24
C SER A 82 17.10 -13.17 -15.63
N GLU A 83 16.63 -14.37 -16.02
CA GLU A 83 16.78 -14.87 -17.38
C GLU A 83 15.88 -14.11 -18.36
N LYS A 84 14.60 -13.91 -17.98
CA LYS A 84 13.60 -13.24 -18.84
C LYS A 84 14.00 -11.84 -19.25
N TYR A 85 14.63 -11.10 -18.34
CA TYR A 85 14.99 -9.69 -18.52
C TYR A 85 16.49 -9.42 -18.64
N ALA A 86 17.29 -10.47 -18.97
CA ALA A 86 18.76 -10.39 -19.05
C ALA A 86 19.26 -9.28 -20.01
N ASP A 87 18.57 -9.09 -21.13
CA ASP A 87 18.94 -8.10 -22.17
C ASP A 87 18.22 -6.76 -22.01
N THR A 88 17.71 -6.46 -20.81
CA THR A 88 16.98 -5.21 -20.51
C THR A 88 17.73 -4.34 -19.51
N LYS A 89 17.28 -3.10 -19.33
CA LYS A 89 17.83 -2.18 -18.33
C LYS A 89 17.17 -2.28 -16.95
N ILE A 90 16.25 -3.23 -16.76
CA ILE A 90 15.54 -3.43 -15.50
C ILE A 90 16.53 -3.74 -14.38
N LYS A 91 16.32 -3.09 -13.23
CA LYS A 91 16.99 -3.44 -11.99
C LYS A 91 16.18 -4.49 -11.23
N LEU A 92 16.64 -5.73 -11.19
CA LEU A 92 16.00 -6.81 -10.46
C LEU A 92 16.70 -7.05 -9.12
N ILE A 93 15.95 -7.04 -8.02
CA ILE A 93 16.42 -7.18 -6.65
C ILE A 93 15.79 -8.41 -6.00
N HIS A 94 16.61 -9.34 -5.51
CA HIS A 94 16.15 -10.46 -4.68
C HIS A 94 16.12 -10.02 -3.22
N SER A 95 14.95 -9.63 -2.73
CA SER A 95 14.78 -9.15 -1.34
C SER A 95 13.34 -9.28 -0.87
N ASP A 96 13.20 -9.38 0.45
CA ASP A 96 11.95 -9.03 1.12
C ASP A 96 11.76 -7.50 1.03
N PHE A 97 10.69 -7.04 0.37
CA PHE A 97 10.45 -5.60 0.23
C PHE A 97 10.34 -4.88 1.58
N LEU A 98 9.81 -5.53 2.61
CA LEU A 98 9.71 -4.92 3.94
C LEU A 98 11.08 -4.63 4.58
N LYS A 99 12.13 -5.30 4.10
CA LYS A 99 13.54 -5.12 4.52
C LYS A 99 14.38 -4.38 3.47
N TYR A 100 13.81 -4.13 2.29
CA TYR A 100 14.53 -3.44 1.22
C TYR A 100 14.67 -1.97 1.56
N GLU A 101 15.90 -1.48 1.51
CA GLU A 101 16.26 -0.08 1.72
C GLU A 101 17.02 0.44 0.51
N THR A 102 16.75 1.67 0.12
CA THR A 102 17.41 2.34 -1.00
C THR A 102 17.24 3.85 -0.88
N GLU A 103 18.20 4.59 -1.40
CA GLU A 103 18.11 6.04 -1.53
C GLU A 103 17.38 6.48 -2.81
N VAL A 104 17.03 5.53 -3.68
CA VAL A 104 16.29 5.83 -4.91
C VAL A 104 14.91 6.36 -4.57
N LYS A 105 14.60 7.54 -5.12
CA LYS A 105 13.26 8.12 -5.04
C LYS A 105 12.45 7.64 -6.24
N TYR A 106 11.45 6.82 -5.97
CA TYR A 106 10.55 6.34 -7.01
C TYR A 106 9.45 7.37 -7.27
N ALA A 107 9.26 7.73 -8.55
CA ALA A 107 8.15 8.58 -8.96
C ALA A 107 6.82 7.83 -8.91
N LYS A 108 6.84 6.55 -9.25
CA LYS A 108 5.66 5.69 -9.30
C LYS A 108 5.93 4.36 -8.61
N ALA A 109 4.89 3.82 -7.95
CA ALA A 109 4.87 2.43 -7.46
C ALA A 109 3.68 1.70 -8.10
N VAL A 110 3.95 0.58 -8.77
CA VAL A 110 2.90 -0.19 -9.47
C VAL A 110 3.03 -1.65 -9.07
N SER A 111 1.95 -2.28 -8.58
CA SER A 111 2.09 -3.66 -8.09
C SER A 111 0.76 -4.40 -7.98
N ASN A 112 0.81 -5.71 -8.22
CA ASN A 112 -0.17 -6.65 -7.72
C ASN A 112 0.33 -7.18 -6.37
N LEU A 113 -0.10 -6.57 -5.26
CA LEU A 113 0.45 -6.85 -3.93
C LEU A 113 0.06 -8.23 -3.40
N PRO A 114 1.00 -8.94 -2.74
CA PRO A 114 0.66 -10.17 -2.02
C PRO A 114 -0.28 -9.85 -0.85
N TYR A 115 -1.43 -10.53 -0.80
CA TYR A 115 -2.53 -10.17 0.10
C TYR A 115 -2.18 -10.23 1.60
N TYR A 116 -1.30 -11.15 1.99
CA TYR A 116 -0.97 -11.38 3.41
C TYR A 116 -0.19 -10.25 4.08
N CYS A 117 0.50 -9.41 3.30
CA CYS A 117 1.31 -8.29 3.81
C CYS A 117 1.07 -6.98 3.03
N ALA A 118 -0.05 -6.88 2.31
CA ALA A 118 -0.35 -5.73 1.47
C ALA A 118 -0.43 -4.42 2.27
N SER A 119 -0.95 -4.45 3.50
CA SER A 119 -1.01 -3.28 4.38
C SER A 119 0.38 -2.76 4.74
N GLU A 120 1.26 -3.65 5.18
CA GLU A 120 2.63 -3.34 5.58
C GLU A 120 3.44 -2.80 4.40
N ILE A 121 3.28 -3.42 3.22
CA ILE A 121 3.93 -2.96 1.99
C ILE A 121 3.42 -1.57 1.62
N LEU A 122 2.10 -1.33 1.66
CA LEU A 122 1.53 -0.02 1.34
C LEU A 122 2.01 1.06 2.31
N PHE A 123 2.04 0.78 3.62
CA PHE A 123 2.62 1.70 4.60
C PHE A 123 4.07 2.02 4.26
N LYS A 124 4.91 1.02 3.98
CA LYS A 124 6.31 1.24 3.62
C LYS A 124 6.46 2.08 2.33
N ILE A 125 5.65 1.82 1.29
CA ILE A 125 5.65 2.65 0.07
C ILE A 125 5.34 4.11 0.40
N ILE A 126 4.30 4.35 1.19
CA ILE A 126 3.86 5.69 1.57
C ILE A 126 4.88 6.40 2.48
N GLU A 127 5.50 5.66 3.39
CA GLU A 127 6.35 6.25 4.43
C GLU A 127 7.79 6.46 4.00
N ASP A 128 8.36 5.52 3.26
CA ASP A 128 9.78 5.55 2.93
C ASP A 128 10.05 6.17 1.56
N TYR A 129 9.14 5.94 0.59
CA TYR A 129 9.40 6.31 -0.81
C TYR A 129 8.57 7.50 -1.29
N HIS A 130 7.36 7.71 -0.76
CA HIS A 130 6.48 8.84 -1.11
C HIS A 130 6.27 9.06 -2.62
N PRO A 131 5.98 8.03 -3.44
CA PRO A 131 5.81 8.23 -4.88
C PRO A 131 4.65 9.18 -5.19
N GLU A 132 4.68 9.81 -6.36
CA GLU A 132 3.60 10.71 -6.81
C GLU A 132 2.30 9.96 -7.06
N ILE A 133 2.42 8.77 -7.67
CA ILE A 133 1.30 7.88 -7.96
C ILE A 133 1.65 6.47 -7.50
N ILE A 134 0.69 5.83 -6.82
CA ILE A 134 0.73 4.42 -6.46
C ILE A 134 -0.45 3.74 -7.15
N VAL A 135 -0.20 2.72 -7.98
CA VAL A 135 -1.26 1.88 -8.55
C VAL A 135 -1.08 0.47 -8.02
N ILE A 136 -2.03 0.03 -7.23
CA ILE A 136 -1.95 -1.27 -6.56
C ILE A 136 -3.22 -2.08 -6.74
N MET A 137 -3.04 -3.38 -6.90
CA MET A 137 -4.14 -4.33 -6.83
C MET A 137 -4.15 -5.01 -5.47
N LEU A 138 -5.33 -5.04 -4.86
CA LEU A 138 -5.59 -5.52 -3.50
C LEU A 138 -6.83 -6.40 -3.48
N GLN A 139 -7.03 -7.16 -2.40
CA GLN A 139 -8.33 -7.76 -2.11
C GLN A 139 -9.41 -6.68 -2.00
N LYS A 140 -10.60 -6.98 -2.52
CA LYS A 140 -11.73 -6.04 -2.56
C LYS A 140 -12.03 -5.41 -1.19
N GLU A 141 -12.06 -6.19 -0.12
CA GLU A 141 -12.31 -5.68 1.23
C GLU A 141 -11.27 -4.65 1.68
N MET A 142 -9.99 -4.89 1.40
CA MET A 142 -8.92 -3.95 1.74
C MET A 142 -9.03 -2.66 0.91
N ALA A 143 -9.38 -2.77 -0.37
CA ALA A 143 -9.62 -1.62 -1.22
C ALA A 143 -10.81 -0.77 -0.73
N GLU A 144 -11.92 -1.40 -0.35
CA GLU A 144 -13.08 -0.74 0.24
C GLU A 144 -12.73 -0.03 1.55
N ARG A 145 -11.87 -0.65 2.38
CA ARG A 145 -11.36 -0.01 3.60
C ARG A 145 -10.53 1.24 3.29
N ILE A 146 -9.65 1.22 2.28
CA ILE A 146 -8.84 2.38 1.91
C ILE A 146 -9.72 3.52 1.38
N LEU A 147 -10.81 3.20 0.68
CA LEU A 147 -11.75 4.16 0.10
C LEU A 147 -12.79 4.69 1.09
N SER A 148 -12.90 4.13 2.30
CA SER A 148 -13.88 4.54 3.30
C SER A 148 -13.58 5.91 3.90
N HIS A 149 -14.58 6.51 4.55
CA HIS A 149 -14.50 7.82 5.20
C HIS A 149 -14.79 7.68 6.70
N ALA A 150 -14.43 8.70 7.47
CA ALA A 150 -14.78 8.75 8.89
C ALA A 150 -16.29 8.60 9.09
N GLY A 151 -16.69 7.69 9.98
CA GLY A 151 -18.08 7.27 10.21
C GLY A 151 -18.49 5.99 9.49
N ASP A 152 -17.74 5.54 8.49
CA ASP A 152 -18.00 4.26 7.81
C ASP A 152 -17.55 3.07 8.68
N GLU A 153 -18.26 1.94 8.59
CA GLU A 153 -17.93 0.72 9.32
C GLU A 153 -16.53 0.17 9.01
N SER A 154 -16.08 0.32 7.77
CA SER A 154 -14.77 -0.13 7.28
C SER A 154 -13.64 0.84 7.59
N TYR A 155 -13.93 2.06 8.07
CA TYR A 155 -12.91 3.06 8.39
C TYR A 155 -11.96 2.60 9.48
N GLY A 156 -10.66 2.87 9.32
CA GLY A 156 -9.65 2.42 10.27
C GLY A 156 -8.31 3.15 10.12
N ALA A 157 -7.32 2.69 10.88
CA ALA A 157 -5.98 3.29 10.89
C ALA A 157 -5.35 3.35 9.48
N LEU A 158 -5.56 2.31 8.65
CA LEU A 158 -5.05 2.29 7.28
C LEU A 158 -5.66 3.42 6.45
N THR A 159 -6.99 3.57 6.50
CA THR A 159 -7.70 4.64 5.80
C THR A 159 -7.22 6.01 6.23
N ALA A 160 -7.19 6.28 7.55
CA ALA A 160 -6.74 7.56 8.09
C ALA A 160 -5.31 7.89 7.66
N SER A 161 -4.41 6.89 7.67
CA SER A 161 -3.00 7.08 7.28
C SER A 161 -2.82 7.32 5.78
N VAL A 162 -3.53 6.58 4.92
CA VAL A 162 -3.49 6.78 3.47
C VAL A 162 -4.08 8.14 3.12
N SER A 163 -5.27 8.44 3.65
CA SER A 163 -6.03 9.66 3.31
C SER A 163 -5.34 10.95 3.71
N LEU A 164 -4.43 10.93 4.69
CA LEU A 164 -3.62 12.11 5.02
C LEU A 164 -2.74 12.55 3.84
N SER A 165 -2.10 11.59 3.17
CA SER A 165 -1.05 11.88 2.20
C SER A 165 -1.46 11.62 0.74
N TYR A 166 -2.54 10.86 0.52
CA TYR A 166 -3.00 10.46 -0.81
C TYR A 166 -4.51 10.60 -0.95
N THR A 167 -4.94 10.92 -2.17
CA THR A 167 -6.32 10.71 -2.61
C THR A 167 -6.39 9.35 -3.28
N ALA A 168 -7.35 8.52 -2.89
CA ALA A 168 -7.54 7.18 -3.44
C ALA A 168 -8.76 7.14 -4.36
N GLU A 169 -8.63 6.46 -5.49
CA GLU A 169 -9.73 6.18 -6.41
C GLU A 169 -9.72 4.72 -6.86
N ASN A 170 -10.91 4.15 -7.09
CA ASN A 170 -11.04 2.81 -7.62
C ASN A 170 -10.96 2.85 -9.15
N VAL A 171 -9.93 2.22 -9.71
CA VAL A 171 -9.74 2.15 -11.17
C VAL A 171 -10.63 1.08 -11.78
N MET A 172 -10.63 -0.14 -11.19
CA MET A 172 -11.44 -1.26 -11.67
C MET A 172 -11.53 -2.38 -10.63
N SER A 173 -12.54 -3.23 -10.79
CA SER A 173 -12.65 -4.51 -10.09
C SER A 173 -12.13 -5.64 -10.99
N VAL A 174 -11.44 -6.62 -10.40
CA VAL A 174 -10.85 -7.76 -11.09
C VAL A 174 -11.44 -9.05 -10.53
N ALA A 175 -12.06 -9.85 -11.41
CA ALA A 175 -12.63 -11.13 -11.03
C ALA A 175 -11.53 -12.17 -10.77
N ALA A 176 -11.81 -13.12 -9.87
CA ALA A 176 -10.85 -14.11 -9.41
C ALA A 176 -10.34 -15.05 -10.51
N ASP A 177 -11.15 -15.31 -11.53
CA ASP A 177 -10.84 -16.13 -12.70
C ASP A 177 -9.70 -15.59 -13.58
N ASN A 178 -9.28 -14.33 -13.36
CA ASN A 178 -8.11 -13.72 -14.04
C ASN A 178 -6.77 -14.10 -13.40
N PHE A 179 -6.77 -14.94 -12.38
CA PHE A 179 -5.59 -15.37 -11.66
C PHE A 179 -5.37 -16.89 -11.73
N TYR A 180 -4.12 -17.30 -11.51
CA TYR A 180 -3.76 -18.68 -11.24
C TYR A 180 -2.71 -18.78 -10.11
N PRO A 181 -2.95 -19.53 -9.03
CA PRO A 181 -4.27 -20.09 -8.65
C PRO A 181 -5.35 -19.00 -8.51
N GLU A 182 -6.60 -19.39 -8.62
CA GLU A 182 -7.73 -18.49 -8.42
C GLU A 182 -7.86 -18.16 -6.93
N PRO A 183 -7.88 -16.87 -6.54
CA PRO A 183 -8.11 -16.48 -5.14
C PRO A 183 -9.58 -16.63 -4.74
N ASP A 184 -9.84 -16.80 -3.43
CA ASP A 184 -11.18 -16.96 -2.89
C ASP A 184 -12.05 -15.69 -2.99
N VAL A 185 -11.43 -14.52 -3.23
CA VAL A 185 -12.10 -13.22 -3.24
C VAL A 185 -11.72 -12.39 -4.48
N LYS A 186 -12.60 -11.49 -4.88
CA LYS A 186 -12.31 -10.51 -5.93
C LYS A 186 -11.22 -9.54 -5.50
N SER A 187 -10.57 -8.95 -6.49
CA SER A 187 -9.59 -7.89 -6.30
C SER A 187 -10.10 -6.55 -6.82
N SER A 188 -9.49 -5.47 -6.38
CA SER A 188 -9.71 -4.13 -6.90
C SER A 188 -8.38 -3.45 -7.15
N VAL A 189 -8.30 -2.67 -8.20
CA VAL A 189 -7.15 -1.81 -8.52
C VAL A 189 -7.46 -0.42 -8.01
N LEU A 190 -6.60 0.08 -7.13
CA LEU A 190 -6.65 1.46 -6.63
C LEU A 190 -5.52 2.27 -7.23
N LYS A 191 -5.82 3.52 -7.52
CA LYS A 191 -4.84 4.56 -7.80
C LYS A 191 -4.84 5.54 -6.63
N LEU A 192 -3.66 5.79 -6.08
CA LEU A 192 -3.43 6.74 -5.00
C LEU A 192 -2.58 7.87 -5.55
N ILE A 193 -3.06 9.09 -5.48
CA ILE A 193 -2.39 10.30 -5.97
C ILE A 193 -1.94 11.10 -4.76
N ARG A 194 -0.63 11.41 -4.69
CA ARG A 194 -0.06 12.15 -3.56
C ARG A 194 -0.64 13.54 -3.49
N LYS A 195 -1.08 13.91 -2.29
CA LYS A 195 -1.50 15.26 -1.95
C LYS A 195 -0.28 16.14 -1.67
N GLU A 196 -0.31 17.38 -2.08
CA GLU A 196 0.62 18.37 -1.56
C GLU A 196 0.32 18.63 -0.07
N SER A 197 1.35 18.62 0.75
CA SER A 197 1.22 18.87 2.18
C SER A 197 2.49 19.46 2.75
N ASP A 198 2.34 20.46 3.61
CA ASP A 198 3.43 21.14 4.32
C ASP A 198 3.72 20.49 5.69
N PHE A 199 3.27 19.25 5.91
CA PHE A 199 3.46 18.56 7.18
C PHE A 199 4.95 18.29 7.44
N THR A 200 5.42 18.72 8.59
CA THR A 200 6.78 18.43 9.04
C THR A 200 6.98 16.93 9.31
N LYS A 201 8.23 16.49 9.37
CA LYS A 201 8.54 15.10 9.74
C LYS A 201 8.00 14.76 11.13
N GLU A 202 8.10 15.70 12.06
CA GLU A 202 7.61 15.53 13.45
C GLU A 202 6.09 15.37 13.50
N GLU A 203 5.35 16.22 12.78
CA GLU A 203 3.89 16.12 12.64
C GLU A 203 3.45 14.77 12.07
N LYS A 204 4.14 14.27 11.03
CA LYS A 204 3.85 12.95 10.44
C LYS A 204 4.10 11.81 11.43
N ILE A 205 5.19 11.86 12.20
CA ILE A 205 5.49 10.85 13.23
C ILE A 205 4.43 10.88 14.32
N MET A 206 4.08 12.07 14.84
CA MET A 206 3.06 12.20 15.88
C MET A 206 1.67 11.80 15.38
N PHE A 207 1.30 12.17 14.15
CA PHE A 207 0.05 11.73 13.54
C PHE A 207 -0.07 10.19 13.53
N ARG A 208 0.98 9.48 13.10
CA ARG A 208 0.99 8.01 13.12
C ARG A 208 0.81 7.44 14.52
N THR A 209 1.49 8.05 15.50
CA THR A 209 1.39 7.66 16.90
C THR A 209 -0.03 7.85 17.40
N VAL A 210 -0.65 8.98 17.09
CA VAL A 210 -2.05 9.31 17.45
C VAL A 210 -3.02 8.33 16.81
N VAL A 211 -2.93 8.11 15.48
CA VAL A 211 -3.80 7.18 14.75
C VAL A 211 -3.65 5.76 15.28
N LYS A 212 -2.42 5.26 15.43
CA LYS A 212 -2.15 3.92 15.99
C LYS A 212 -2.73 3.77 17.38
N SER A 213 -2.59 4.77 18.23
CA SER A 213 -3.11 4.79 19.61
C SER A 213 -4.62 4.86 19.64
N ALA A 214 -5.23 5.66 18.78
CA ALA A 214 -6.68 5.80 18.68
C ALA A 214 -7.35 4.47 18.30
N PHE A 215 -6.82 3.77 17.30
CA PHE A 215 -7.36 2.49 16.82
C PHE A 215 -6.92 1.27 17.64
N TRP A 216 -5.98 1.39 18.57
CA TRP A 216 -5.60 0.32 19.49
C TRP A 216 -6.79 -0.13 20.37
N GLY A 217 -7.65 0.79 20.75
CA GLY A 217 -8.84 0.53 21.55
C GLY A 217 -10.14 0.76 20.77
N ARG A 218 -10.35 0.10 19.63
CA ARG A 218 -11.41 0.38 18.64
C ARG A 218 -12.82 0.67 19.22
N ARG A 219 -13.21 0.01 20.32
CA ARG A 219 -14.52 0.22 20.98
C ARG A 219 -14.49 1.28 22.09
N LYS A 220 -13.31 1.83 22.44
CA LYS A 220 -13.16 2.84 23.50
C LYS A 220 -13.40 4.24 22.92
N ARG A 221 -13.77 5.18 23.80
CA ARG A 221 -13.79 6.61 23.49
C ARG A 221 -12.38 7.12 23.25
N ILE A 222 -12.23 8.16 22.42
CA ILE A 222 -10.93 8.66 21.97
C ILE A 222 -9.97 9.01 23.13
N LEU A 223 -10.44 9.71 24.15
CA LEU A 223 -9.63 10.03 25.32
C LEU A 223 -9.04 8.77 25.97
N LYS A 224 -9.87 7.73 26.15
CA LYS A 224 -9.42 6.47 26.77
C LYS A 224 -8.50 5.68 25.83
N SER A 225 -8.77 5.66 24.53
CA SER A 225 -7.91 4.97 23.55
C SER A 225 -6.52 5.57 23.55
N LEU A 226 -6.40 6.89 23.52
CA LEU A 226 -5.12 7.59 23.49
C LEU A 226 -4.37 7.45 24.84
N SER A 227 -5.05 7.67 25.97
CA SER A 227 -4.41 7.63 27.30
C SER A 227 -3.97 6.25 27.76
N ASP A 228 -4.69 5.17 27.34
CA ASP A 228 -4.38 3.78 27.73
C ASP A 228 -3.46 3.09 26.70
N SER A 229 -3.12 3.74 25.58
CA SER A 229 -2.38 3.11 24.50
C SER A 229 -0.92 2.87 24.88
N PRO A 230 -0.38 1.66 24.64
CA PRO A 230 1.06 1.40 24.82
C PRO A 230 1.94 2.06 23.75
N HIS A 231 1.33 2.70 22.74
CA HIS A 231 2.05 3.38 21.66
C HIS A 231 2.28 4.86 21.91
N MET A 232 1.69 5.41 22.99
CA MET A 232 1.78 6.82 23.33
C MET A 232 2.11 6.97 24.83
N ASP A 233 3.28 7.54 25.11
CA ASP A 233 3.72 7.84 26.49
C ASP A 233 3.42 9.31 26.81
N ILE A 234 2.13 9.62 26.99
CA ILE A 234 1.64 10.97 27.29
C ILE A 234 0.61 10.90 28.41
N GLU A 235 0.75 11.75 29.40
CA GLU A 235 -0.18 11.81 30.52
C GLU A 235 -1.61 12.14 30.08
N LYS A 236 -2.60 11.53 30.75
CA LYS A 236 -4.02 11.67 30.42
C LYS A 236 -4.49 13.13 30.35
N ASN A 237 -4.01 14.00 31.25
CA ASN A 237 -4.38 15.42 31.25
C ASN A 237 -3.84 16.14 29.99
N ALA A 238 -2.63 15.80 29.54
CA ALA A 238 -2.07 16.37 28.30
C ALA A 238 -2.84 15.90 27.06
N VAL A 239 -3.27 14.63 27.03
CA VAL A 239 -4.15 14.11 25.96
C VAL A 239 -5.49 14.82 25.94
N MET A 240 -6.09 15.03 27.12
CA MET A 240 -7.38 15.75 27.27
C MET A 240 -7.26 17.18 26.75
N ASN A 241 -6.23 17.91 27.17
CA ASN A 241 -5.98 19.27 26.69
C ASN A 241 -5.76 19.35 25.17
N ALA A 242 -5.04 18.37 24.59
CA ALA A 242 -4.83 18.32 23.15
C ALA A 242 -6.14 18.08 22.38
N LEU A 243 -7.01 17.20 22.88
CA LEU A 243 -8.34 16.96 22.30
C LEU A 243 -9.22 18.21 22.36
N GLU A 244 -9.25 18.90 23.50
CA GLU A 244 -9.99 20.15 23.69
C GLU A 244 -9.48 21.27 22.78
N LYS A 245 -8.16 21.48 22.69
CA LYS A 245 -7.54 22.45 21.77
C LYS A 245 -7.89 22.14 20.30
N SER A 246 -8.02 20.86 19.96
CA SER A 246 -8.37 20.42 18.60
C SER A 246 -9.88 20.46 18.32
N GLY A 247 -10.71 20.85 19.31
CA GLY A 247 -12.16 20.89 19.18
C GLY A 247 -12.84 19.51 19.09
N ILE A 248 -12.17 18.46 19.60
CA ILE A 248 -12.66 17.08 19.50
C ILE A 248 -13.48 16.71 20.74
N ASP A 249 -14.72 16.25 20.51
CA ASP A 249 -15.55 15.69 21.58
C ASP A 249 -14.90 14.44 22.19
N LEU A 250 -14.61 14.47 23.47
CA LEU A 250 -13.98 13.38 24.23
C LEU A 250 -14.78 12.07 24.18
N ASN A 251 -16.06 12.12 23.80
CA ASN A 251 -16.95 10.97 23.68
C ASN A 251 -16.87 10.28 22.31
N LYS A 252 -16.34 10.95 21.28
CA LYS A 252 -16.12 10.33 19.97
C LYS A 252 -15.29 9.06 20.08
N ARG A 253 -15.47 8.17 19.12
CA ARG A 253 -14.57 7.01 18.88
C ARG A 253 -13.61 7.34 17.75
N ALA A 254 -12.53 6.56 17.65
CA ALA A 254 -11.53 6.74 16.58
C ALA A 254 -12.13 6.72 15.18
N GLU A 255 -13.15 5.89 14.96
CA GLU A 255 -13.83 5.74 13.66
C GLU A 255 -14.63 6.98 13.22
N GLU A 256 -14.91 7.92 14.13
CA GLU A 256 -15.66 9.16 13.87
C GLU A 256 -14.73 10.37 13.65
N ILE A 257 -13.41 10.16 13.69
CA ILE A 257 -12.39 11.23 13.60
C ILE A 257 -11.76 11.21 12.22
N THR A 258 -11.79 12.38 11.54
CA THR A 258 -11.21 12.52 10.21
C THR A 258 -9.67 12.53 10.24
N PRO A 259 -8.96 12.28 9.12
CA PRO A 259 -7.52 12.39 9.05
C PRO A 259 -7.00 13.78 9.44
N GLU A 260 -7.71 14.83 9.06
CA GLU A 260 -7.39 16.23 9.41
C GLU A 260 -7.56 16.49 10.91
N GLU A 261 -8.63 15.96 11.52
CA GLU A 261 -8.83 16.03 12.97
C GLU A 261 -7.71 15.29 13.72
N PHE A 262 -7.28 14.11 13.24
CA PHE A 262 -6.12 13.40 13.81
C PHE A 262 -4.83 14.22 13.71
N MET A 263 -4.62 14.94 12.60
CA MET A 263 -3.45 15.82 12.45
C MET A 263 -3.52 17.00 13.42
N ASN A 264 -4.70 17.59 13.64
CA ASN A 264 -4.88 18.67 14.62
C ASN A 264 -4.55 18.19 16.05
N ILE A 265 -4.98 16.96 16.41
CA ILE A 265 -4.59 16.35 17.70
C ILE A 265 -3.06 16.18 17.79
N ALA A 266 -2.42 15.71 16.72
CA ALA A 266 -0.98 15.53 16.68
C ALA A 266 -0.23 16.85 16.89
N ARG A 267 -0.65 17.92 16.22
CA ARG A 267 -0.10 19.29 16.39
C ARG A 267 -0.28 19.79 17.81
N ALA A 268 -1.49 19.67 18.36
CA ALA A 268 -1.77 20.10 19.73
C ALA A 268 -0.93 19.37 20.80
N ILE A 269 -0.50 18.12 20.50
CA ILE A 269 0.42 17.35 21.35
C ILE A 269 1.86 17.86 21.23
N ILE A 270 2.30 18.25 20.04
CA ILE A 270 3.67 18.75 19.78
C ILE A 270 3.86 20.15 20.39
N GLU A 271 2.83 20.99 20.36
CA GLU A 271 2.83 22.38 20.84
C GLU A 271 2.80 22.53 22.38
N LYS A 272 3.25 21.55 23.12
CA LYS A 272 3.25 21.54 24.59
C LYS A 272 3.84 22.79 25.24
#